data_1009c846ce0d13e2c894d6622372bb6a
#
_entry.id   1009c846ce0d13e2c894d6622372bb6a
#
_cell.length_a   1.000
_cell.length_b   1.000
_cell.length_c   1.000
_cell.angle_alpha   90.00
_cell.angle_beta   90.00
_cell.angle_gamma   90.00
#
_symmetry.space_group_name_H-M   'P 1'
#
loop_
_entity.id
_entity.type
_entity.pdbx_description
1 polymer ?
#
loop_
_entity_poly.entity_id
_entity_poly.type
_entity_poly.pdbx_seq_one_letter_code
_entity_poly.pdbx_strand_id
1 'polypeptide(L)'
;MTPSQQLDATFIALADPTRRAILARLMSGEASVNQLAEPFAISQPAISKHLKILERAGLVSRRRDATRRPVRIEAGPMREAADWLENYRKFWEQSFKRLNALLEILQTPVNRPDTLHSKEQSDDNA
;
A
#
# COMPACT_ATOMS: atom_id res chain seq x y z
N MET A 1 0.54 -14.91 -18.02
CA MET A 1 -0.39 -13.96 -17.42
C MET A 1 -0.33 -12.66 -18.18
N THR A 2 -1.45 -12.13 -18.59
CA THR A 2 -1.51 -10.84 -19.27
C THR A 2 -1.31 -9.70 -18.25
N PRO A 3 -0.96 -8.50 -18.70
CA PRO A 3 -0.87 -7.36 -17.78
C PRO A 3 -2.16 -7.11 -16.98
N SER A 4 -3.30 -7.30 -17.62
CA SER A 4 -4.58 -7.14 -16.93
C SER A 4 -4.77 -8.20 -15.86
N GLN A 5 -4.44 -9.44 -16.14
CA GLN A 5 -4.52 -10.52 -15.17
C GLN A 5 -3.54 -10.31 -14.02
N GLN A 6 -2.36 -9.77 -14.31
CA GLN A 6 -1.39 -9.45 -13.28
C GLN A 6 -1.92 -8.37 -12.35
N LEU A 7 -2.57 -7.36 -12.89
CA LEU A 7 -3.17 -6.30 -12.10
C LEU A 7 -4.29 -6.85 -11.21
N ASP A 8 -5.13 -7.73 -11.78
CA ASP A 8 -6.19 -8.40 -11.02
C ASP A 8 -5.61 -9.18 -9.84
N ALA A 9 -4.56 -9.95 -10.10
CA ALA A 9 -3.92 -10.75 -9.05
C ALA A 9 -3.37 -9.87 -7.93
N THR A 10 -2.79 -8.74 -8.29
CA THR A 10 -2.27 -7.79 -7.32
C THR A 10 -3.39 -7.25 -6.43
N PHE A 11 -4.49 -6.80 -7.01
CA PHE A 11 -5.60 -6.26 -6.23
C PHE A 11 -6.28 -7.32 -5.38
N ILE A 12 -6.40 -8.53 -5.88
CA ILE A 12 -6.94 -9.64 -5.09
C ILE A 12 -6.05 -9.90 -3.86
N ALA A 13 -4.74 -9.94 -4.08
CA ALA A 13 -3.80 -10.14 -2.98
C ALA A 13 -3.91 -9.03 -1.94
N LEU A 14 -4.12 -7.79 -2.38
CA LEU A 14 -4.23 -6.64 -1.50
C LEU A 14 -5.60 -6.51 -0.82
N ALA A 15 -6.56 -7.33 -1.20
CA ALA A 15 -7.92 -7.23 -0.66
C ALA A 15 -8.07 -7.78 0.75
N ASP A 16 -7.03 -8.36 1.31
CA ASP A 16 -7.07 -8.95 2.65
C ASP A 16 -6.18 -8.15 3.61
N PRO A 17 -6.68 -7.80 4.80
CA PRO A 17 -5.91 -6.99 5.74
C PRO A 17 -4.64 -7.68 6.26
N THR A 18 -4.69 -9.01 6.45
CA THR A 18 -3.50 -9.74 6.90
C THR A 18 -2.41 -9.69 5.83
N ARG A 19 -2.79 -9.88 4.57
CA ARG A 19 -1.80 -9.81 3.50
C ARG A 19 -1.20 -8.42 3.36
N ARG A 20 -2.02 -7.37 3.52
CA ARG A 20 -1.48 -6.01 3.52
C ARG A 20 -0.50 -5.78 4.68
N ALA A 21 -0.80 -6.33 5.85
CA ALA A 21 0.08 -6.21 7.00
C ALA A 21 1.39 -6.98 6.81
N ILE A 22 1.34 -8.14 6.17
CA ILE A 22 2.54 -8.89 5.81
C ILE A 22 3.43 -8.06 4.89
N LEU A 23 2.85 -7.47 3.87
CA LEU A 23 3.62 -6.62 2.95
C LEU A 23 4.24 -5.43 3.66
N ALA A 24 3.48 -4.79 4.55
CA ALA A 24 3.99 -3.66 5.31
C ALA A 24 5.19 -4.07 6.17
N ARG A 25 5.13 -5.24 6.79
CA ARG A 25 6.26 -5.76 7.56
C ARG A 25 7.49 -5.99 6.68
N LEU A 26 7.27 -6.53 5.48
CA LEU A 26 8.37 -6.85 4.56
C LEU A 26 9.02 -5.60 3.97
N MET A 27 8.37 -4.47 4.04
CA MET A 27 8.99 -3.21 3.62
C MET A 27 10.20 -2.83 4.48
N SER A 28 10.27 -3.31 5.71
CA SER A 28 11.43 -3.06 6.56
C SER A 28 12.52 -4.13 6.43
N GLY A 29 12.32 -5.13 5.59
CA GLY A 29 13.34 -6.14 5.31
C GLY A 29 12.74 -7.52 5.25
N GLU A 30 13.52 -8.47 4.71
CA GLU A 30 13.06 -9.85 4.62
C GLU A 30 12.78 -10.44 6.01
N ALA A 31 11.91 -11.44 6.03
CA ALA A 31 11.52 -12.09 7.26
C ALA A 31 11.20 -13.57 6.99
N SER A 32 11.38 -14.40 8.00
CA SER A 32 10.96 -15.78 7.93
C SER A 32 9.45 -15.90 8.10
N VAL A 33 8.91 -17.06 7.73
CA VAL A 33 7.49 -17.34 7.94
C VAL A 33 7.12 -17.19 9.41
N ASN A 34 7.98 -17.68 10.30
CA ASN A 34 7.74 -17.56 11.74
C ASN A 34 7.66 -16.12 12.20
N GLN A 35 8.57 -15.30 11.72
CA GLN A 35 8.57 -13.87 12.06
C GLN A 35 7.32 -13.17 11.55
N LEU A 36 6.83 -13.59 10.38
CA LEU A 36 5.63 -13.01 9.82
C LEU A 36 4.37 -13.45 10.56
N ALA A 37 4.34 -14.69 11.06
CA ALA A 37 3.18 -15.22 11.77
C ALA A 37 3.01 -14.63 13.17
N GLU A 38 4.10 -14.28 13.79
CA GLU A 38 4.15 -13.89 15.21
C GLU A 38 3.15 -12.79 15.58
N PRO A 39 3.08 -11.66 14.86
CA PRO A 39 2.18 -10.58 15.28
C PRO A 39 0.69 -10.88 15.07
N PHE A 40 0.34 -11.90 14.31
CA PHE A 40 -1.05 -12.11 13.91
C PHE A 40 -1.79 -13.12 14.77
N ALA A 41 -1.09 -13.82 15.66
CA ALA A 41 -1.70 -14.87 16.49
C ALA A 41 -2.45 -15.92 15.65
N ILE A 42 -1.97 -16.19 14.44
CA ILE A 42 -2.52 -17.25 13.59
C ILE A 42 -1.44 -18.27 13.29
N SER A 43 -1.87 -19.46 12.85
CA SER A 43 -0.95 -20.57 12.64
C SER A 43 -0.04 -20.33 11.45
N GLN A 44 1.11 -21.03 11.44
CA GLN A 44 1.99 -21.03 10.27
C GLN A 44 1.28 -21.49 8.99
N PRO A 45 0.45 -22.54 9.01
CA PRO A 45 -0.28 -22.90 7.79
C PRO A 45 -1.17 -21.77 7.27
N ALA A 46 -1.78 -20.99 8.15
CA ALA A 46 -2.61 -19.87 7.72
C ALA A 46 -1.76 -18.78 7.06
N ILE A 47 -0.62 -18.44 7.68
CA ILE A 47 0.32 -17.48 7.08
C ILE A 47 0.82 -18.01 5.73
N SER A 48 1.12 -19.30 5.65
CA SER A 48 1.61 -19.89 4.39
C SER A 48 0.59 -19.76 3.26
N LYS A 49 -0.70 -19.88 3.56
CA LYS A 49 -1.74 -19.67 2.55
C LYS A 49 -1.74 -18.22 2.04
N HIS A 50 -1.62 -17.27 2.95
CA HIS A 50 -1.52 -15.87 2.56
C HIS A 50 -0.28 -15.61 1.71
N LEU A 51 0.84 -16.20 2.09
CA LEU A 51 2.07 -16.04 1.34
C LEU A 51 1.99 -16.63 -0.04
N LYS A 52 1.29 -17.76 -0.22
CA LYS A 52 1.10 -18.34 -1.55
C LYS A 52 0.34 -17.40 -2.47
N ILE A 53 -0.69 -16.74 -1.95
CA ILE A 53 -1.45 -15.78 -2.74
C ILE A 53 -0.55 -14.61 -3.14
N LEU A 54 0.24 -14.10 -2.20
CA LEU A 54 1.18 -13.02 -2.48
C LEU A 54 2.26 -13.44 -3.49
N GLU A 55 2.76 -14.67 -3.38
CA GLU A 55 3.74 -15.19 -4.32
C GLU A 55 3.18 -15.32 -5.73
N ARG A 56 1.96 -15.84 -5.85
CA ARG A 56 1.30 -15.98 -7.15
C ARG A 56 1.09 -14.63 -7.82
N ALA A 57 0.84 -13.61 -7.03
CA ALA A 57 0.72 -12.26 -7.55
C ALA A 57 2.06 -11.61 -7.84
N GLY A 58 3.16 -12.28 -7.49
CA GLY A 58 4.50 -11.72 -7.70
C GLY A 58 4.87 -10.63 -6.74
N LEU A 59 4.14 -10.47 -5.63
CA LEU A 59 4.40 -9.41 -4.65
C LEU A 59 5.47 -9.79 -3.65
N VAL A 60 5.71 -11.07 -3.46
CA VAL A 60 6.77 -11.57 -2.61
C VAL A 60 7.48 -12.73 -3.29
N SER A 61 8.70 -12.99 -2.87
CA SER A 61 9.46 -14.17 -3.29
C SER A 61 10.12 -14.80 -2.08
N ARG A 62 10.50 -16.07 -2.22
CA ARG A 62 11.22 -16.80 -1.19
C ARG A 62 12.54 -17.29 -1.76
N ARG A 63 13.58 -17.15 -0.97
CA ARG A 63 14.88 -17.68 -1.36
C ARG A 63 14.92 -19.18 -1.06
N ARG A 64 15.02 -19.96 -2.10
CA ARG A 64 14.95 -21.41 -1.96
C ARG A 64 16.26 -22.05 -1.55
N ASP A 65 17.34 -21.36 -1.76
CA ASP A 65 18.68 -21.85 -1.43
C ASP A 65 19.06 -21.63 0.03
N ALA A 66 18.27 -20.89 0.78
CA ALA A 66 18.54 -20.62 2.18
C ALA A 66 17.74 -21.55 3.08
N THR A 67 18.38 -22.00 4.16
CA THR A 67 17.76 -22.88 5.13
C THR A 67 16.48 -22.31 5.70
N ARG A 68 16.46 -21.00 5.92
CA ARG A 68 15.32 -20.32 6.53
C ARG A 68 14.29 -19.86 5.53
N ARG A 69 14.58 -19.93 4.26
CA ARG A 69 13.68 -19.48 3.20
C ARG A 69 13.05 -18.12 3.50
N PRO A 70 13.86 -17.09 3.67
CA PRO A 70 13.28 -15.79 3.99
C PRO A 70 12.39 -15.29 2.86
N VAL A 71 11.31 -14.61 3.25
CA VAL A 71 10.38 -13.98 2.34
C VAL A 71 10.79 -12.53 2.16
N ARG A 72 10.77 -12.06 0.93
CA ARG A 72 11.07 -10.65 0.66
C ARG A 72 10.05 -10.07 -0.29
N ILE A 73 9.85 -8.76 -0.21
CA ILE A 73 8.91 -8.05 -1.07
C ILE A 73 9.52 -7.86 -2.46
N GLU A 74 8.66 -7.95 -3.47
CA GLU A 74 9.03 -7.66 -4.84
C GLU A 74 8.23 -6.43 -5.28
N ALA A 75 8.92 -5.44 -5.78
CA ALA A 75 8.30 -4.14 -6.05
C ALA A 75 7.57 -4.05 -7.39
N GLY A 76 7.87 -4.95 -8.34
CA GLY A 76 7.36 -4.84 -9.70
C GLY A 76 5.85 -4.71 -9.83
N PRO A 77 5.08 -5.73 -9.41
CA PRO A 77 3.62 -5.66 -9.57
C PRO A 77 2.98 -4.54 -8.75
N MET A 78 3.54 -4.22 -7.60
CA MET A 78 3.05 -3.12 -6.79
C MET A 78 3.23 -1.79 -7.50
N ARG A 79 4.35 -1.62 -8.17
CA ARG A 79 4.63 -0.43 -8.96
C ARG A 79 3.66 -0.28 -10.11
N GLU A 80 3.35 -1.39 -10.79
CA GLU A 80 2.36 -1.38 -11.87
C GLU A 80 0.99 -0.97 -11.36
N ALA A 81 0.59 -1.48 -10.20
CA ALA A 81 -0.68 -1.10 -9.58
C ALA A 81 -0.69 0.38 -9.21
N ALA A 82 0.42 0.87 -8.67
CA ALA A 82 0.55 2.28 -8.33
C ALA A 82 0.44 3.16 -9.58
N ASP A 83 1.09 2.75 -10.66
CA ASP A 83 1.01 3.48 -11.94
C ASP A 83 -0.42 3.52 -12.46
N TRP A 84 -1.13 2.41 -12.36
CA TRP A 84 -2.52 2.37 -12.78
C TRP A 84 -3.37 3.33 -11.94
N LEU A 85 -3.17 3.35 -10.63
CA LEU A 85 -3.89 4.24 -9.73
C LEU A 85 -3.54 5.70 -9.96
N GLU A 86 -2.35 5.98 -10.49
CA GLU A 86 -1.91 7.34 -10.80
C GLU A 86 -2.87 8.05 -11.75
N ASN A 87 -3.54 7.29 -12.62
CA ASN A 87 -4.53 7.85 -13.52
C ASN A 87 -5.68 8.55 -12.77
N TYR A 88 -5.93 8.13 -11.55
CA TYR A 88 -7.01 8.69 -10.72
C TYR A 88 -6.54 9.76 -9.76
N ARG A 89 -5.25 9.85 -9.52
CA ARG A 89 -4.71 10.82 -8.56
C ARG A 89 -5.05 12.25 -8.95
N LYS A 90 -4.89 12.56 -10.22
CA LYS A 90 -5.19 13.90 -10.72
C LYS A 90 -6.66 14.24 -10.53
N PHE A 91 -7.52 13.28 -10.78
CA PHE A 91 -8.94 13.45 -10.58
C PHE A 91 -9.26 13.78 -9.12
N TRP A 92 -8.67 13.04 -8.20
CA TRP A 92 -8.89 13.28 -6.77
C TRP A 92 -8.34 14.62 -6.33
N GLU A 93 -7.16 14.98 -6.80
CA GLU A 93 -6.57 16.28 -6.47
C GLU A 93 -7.46 17.42 -6.91
N GLN A 94 -8.00 17.34 -8.11
CA GLN A 94 -8.93 18.35 -8.60
C GLN A 94 -10.21 18.41 -7.76
N SER A 95 -10.70 17.24 -7.38
CA SER A 95 -11.90 17.16 -6.54
C SER A 95 -11.66 17.78 -5.17
N PHE A 96 -10.50 17.51 -4.59
CA PHE A 96 -10.14 18.13 -3.32
C PHE A 96 -9.96 19.63 -3.44
N LYS A 97 -9.37 20.11 -4.52
CA LYS A 97 -9.23 21.54 -4.76
C LYS A 97 -10.58 22.21 -4.86
N ARG A 98 -11.53 21.61 -5.57
CA ARG A 98 -12.89 22.12 -5.68
C ARG A 98 -13.57 22.17 -4.32
N LEU A 99 -13.44 21.11 -3.55
CA LEU A 99 -14.02 21.04 -2.23
C LEU A 99 -13.43 22.10 -1.32
N ASN A 100 -12.12 22.26 -1.33
CA ASN A 100 -11.45 23.27 -0.51
C ASN A 100 -11.88 24.66 -0.92
N ALA A 101 -11.98 24.93 -2.22
CA ALA A 101 -12.44 26.22 -2.71
C ALA A 101 -13.86 26.51 -2.24
N LEU A 102 -14.74 25.52 -2.29
CA LEU A 102 -16.11 25.66 -1.84
C LEU A 102 -16.17 25.93 -0.34
N LEU A 103 -15.38 25.20 0.43
CA LEU A 103 -15.31 25.41 1.87
C LEU A 103 -14.82 26.81 2.22
N GLU A 104 -13.85 27.31 1.48
CA GLU A 104 -13.37 28.68 1.67
C GLU A 104 -14.45 29.69 1.40
N ILE A 105 -15.24 29.52 0.35
CA ILE A 105 -16.36 30.40 0.04
C ILE A 105 -17.36 30.39 1.18
N LEU A 106 -17.68 29.22 1.72
CA LEU A 106 -18.64 29.11 2.81
C LEU A 106 -18.13 29.72 4.11
N GLN A 107 -16.82 29.81 4.27
CA GLN A 107 -16.19 30.33 5.48
C GLN A 107 -15.65 31.73 5.29
N THR A 108 -15.91 32.35 4.15
CA THR A 108 -15.32 33.63 3.79
C THR A 108 -15.52 34.75 4.82
N PRO A 109 -16.68 34.87 5.45
CA PRO A 109 -16.85 35.98 6.41
C PRO A 109 -15.92 35.90 7.59
N VAL A 110 -15.32 34.75 7.83
CA VAL A 110 -14.49 34.55 9.01
C VAL A 110 -13.06 34.70 8.61
N ASN A 111 -12.37 35.63 9.20
CA ASN A 111 -10.94 35.77 8.99
C ASN A 111 -10.23 34.60 9.55
N ARG A 112 -9.44 33.96 8.73
CA ARG A 112 -8.66 32.83 9.13
C ARG A 112 -7.23 33.26 9.47
N PRO A 113 -6.72 32.81 10.57
CA PRO A 113 -5.31 33.02 10.85
C PRO A 113 -4.45 32.34 9.84
N ASP A 114 -3.28 32.86 9.64
CA ASP A 114 -2.34 32.30 8.68
C ASP A 114 -1.77 30.97 9.09
N THR A 115 -2.08 30.50 10.26
CA THR A 115 -1.56 29.22 10.75
C THR A 115 -1.94 28.06 9.88
N LEU A 116 -3.05 28.13 9.18
CA LEU A 116 -3.46 27.07 8.28
C LEU A 116 -2.51 26.94 7.09
N HIS A 117 -2.02 28.04 6.62
CA HIS A 117 -1.08 28.04 5.51
C HIS A 117 0.25 27.40 5.88
N SER A 118 0.68 27.61 7.09
CA SER A 118 1.92 27.02 7.58
C SER A 118 1.85 25.51 7.57
N LYS A 119 0.72 24.96 7.94
CA LYS A 119 0.54 23.51 7.95
C LYS A 119 0.56 22.94 6.56
N GLU A 120 -0.06 23.59 5.63
CA GLU A 120 -0.10 23.11 4.27
C GLU A 120 1.29 23.06 3.66
N GLN A 121 2.09 24.05 3.93
CA GLN A 121 3.46 24.07 3.45
C GLN A 121 4.30 22.96 4.03
N SER A 122 4.09 22.64 5.26
CA SER A 122 4.77 21.53 5.90
C SER A 122 4.47 20.22 5.21
N ASP A 123 3.22 20.03 4.88
CA ASP A 123 2.80 18.80 4.26
C ASP A 123 3.36 18.65 2.85
N ASP A 124 3.48 19.75 2.14
CA ASP A 124 3.99 19.72 0.78
C ASP A 124 5.44 19.29 0.72
N ASN A 125 6.19 19.48 1.75
CA ASN A 125 7.59 19.11 1.79
C ASN A 125 7.85 17.69 2.22
N ALA A 126 6.83 16.99 2.61
CA ALA A 126 6.95 15.63 3.10
C ALA A 126 7.04 14.57 1.97
#